data_10c461797e4141f48f09c3839045dff2
#
_entry.id   10c461797e4141f48f09c3839045dff2
#
_cell.length_a   1.000
_cell.length_b   1.000
_cell.length_c   1.000
_cell.angle_alpha   90.00
_cell.angle_beta   90.00
_cell.angle_gamma   90.00
#
_symmetry.space_group_name_H-M   'P 1'
#
loop_
_entity.id
_entity.type
_entity.pdbx_description
1 polymer ?
#
loop_
_entity_poly.entity_id
_entity_poly.type
_entity_poly.pdbx_seq_one_letter_code
_entity_poly.pdbx_strand_id
1 'polypeptide(L)'
;MKYINATLLAMLLLSGQSMAADSNAKTAIGGGLGAAAGTAIGSVVGGSTGEIVGGAVGGGLGGAVTTKGKGQAGAVIGGAAGGAGGAYVGRQVSGSTAGAVVGAAAGGAGGAVVGKVIDEPSPRTGGGDYKRKHKHGKGHYKHKHQGHDD
;
A
#
# COMPACT_ATOMS: atom_id res chain seq x y z
N MET A 1 1.10 34.26 10.46
CA MET A 1 1.74 33.24 9.60
C MET A 1 1.64 31.81 10.13
N LYS A 2 1.51 31.57 11.44
CA LYS A 2 1.41 30.19 12.00
C LYS A 2 0.14 29.42 11.62
N TYR A 3 -0.98 30.12 11.38
CA TYR A 3 -2.28 29.49 11.07
C TYR A 3 -2.46 29.12 9.59
N ILE A 4 -1.71 29.78 8.68
CA ILE A 4 -1.76 29.50 7.23
C ILE A 4 -1.17 28.11 6.92
N ASN A 5 -0.11 27.72 7.65
CA ASN A 5 0.50 26.41 7.46
C ASN A 5 -0.38 25.27 8.00
N ALA A 6 -1.14 25.52 9.07
CA ALA A 6 -2.06 24.52 9.63
C ALA A 6 -3.28 24.29 8.73
N THR A 7 -3.83 25.36 8.14
CA THR A 7 -4.95 25.23 7.18
C THR A 7 -4.54 24.59 5.87
N LEU A 8 -3.34 24.87 5.36
CA LEU A 8 -2.78 24.20 4.18
C LEU A 8 -2.55 22.71 4.43
N LEU A 9 -2.03 22.35 5.61
CA LEU A 9 -1.83 20.96 6.00
C LEU A 9 -3.17 20.21 6.17
N ALA A 10 -4.17 20.85 6.77
CA ALA A 10 -5.50 20.28 6.92
C ALA A 10 -6.19 20.07 5.55
N MET A 11 -6.00 21.02 4.61
CA MET A 11 -6.59 20.93 3.27
C MET A 11 -5.91 19.84 2.43
N LEU A 12 -4.61 19.63 2.60
CA LEU A 12 -3.84 18.55 1.97
C LEU A 12 -4.26 17.17 2.49
N LEU A 13 -4.59 17.07 3.79
CA LEU A 13 -5.08 15.82 4.40
C LEU A 13 -6.52 15.50 3.97
N LEU A 14 -7.35 16.50 3.69
CA LEU A 14 -8.73 16.30 3.26
C LEU A 14 -8.83 15.91 1.78
N SER A 15 -7.89 16.32 0.93
CA SER A 15 -7.91 15.99 -0.51
C SER A 15 -7.62 14.51 -0.81
N GLY A 16 -7.08 13.78 0.14
CA GLY A 16 -6.79 12.34 0.00
C GLY A 16 -7.99 11.40 0.15
N GLN A 17 -9.17 11.88 0.54
CA GLN A 17 -10.30 11.03 0.91
C GLN A 17 -11.12 10.46 -0.25
N SER A 18 -10.97 11.02 -1.45
CA SER A 18 -11.81 10.64 -2.60
C SER A 18 -11.35 9.39 -3.35
N MET A 19 -10.17 8.82 -3.04
CA MET A 19 -9.58 7.70 -3.77
C MET A 19 -9.71 6.34 -3.07
N ALA A 20 -10.60 6.21 -2.11
CA ALA A 20 -10.69 5.02 -1.24
C ALA A 20 -11.27 3.76 -1.91
N ALA A 21 -11.70 3.81 -3.17
CA ALA A 21 -12.32 2.67 -3.84
C ALA A 21 -11.32 1.73 -4.53
N ASP A 22 -10.16 2.23 -4.95
CA ASP A 22 -9.15 1.45 -5.67
C ASP A 22 -8.13 0.83 -4.69
N SER A 23 -7.70 -0.39 -4.99
CA SER A 23 -6.70 -1.12 -4.19
C SER A 23 -5.36 -0.38 -4.12
N ASN A 24 -4.99 0.35 -5.16
CA ASN A 24 -3.78 1.18 -5.19
C ASN A 24 -3.90 2.41 -4.28
N ALA A 25 -5.09 3.02 -4.23
CA ALA A 25 -5.35 4.13 -3.32
C ALA A 25 -5.24 3.71 -1.85
N LYS A 26 -5.76 2.53 -1.49
CA LYS A 26 -5.60 1.98 -0.13
C LYS A 26 -4.13 1.77 0.23
N THR A 27 -3.34 1.23 -0.71
CA THR A 27 -1.90 1.03 -0.53
C THR A 27 -1.16 2.36 -0.38
N ALA A 28 -1.50 3.38 -1.19
CA ALA A 28 -0.92 4.72 -1.09
C ALA A 28 -1.22 5.37 0.26
N ILE A 29 -2.48 5.30 0.70
CA ILE A 29 -2.91 5.87 1.97
C ILE A 29 -2.20 5.18 3.14
N GLY A 30 -2.16 3.84 3.13
CA GLY A 30 -1.48 3.07 4.18
C GLY A 30 0.02 3.36 4.23
N GLY A 31 0.71 3.27 3.09
CA GLY A 31 2.14 3.57 3.00
C GLY A 31 2.46 5.00 3.37
N GLY A 32 1.67 5.97 2.89
CA GLY A 32 1.87 7.39 3.16
C GLY A 32 1.60 7.79 4.61
N LEU A 33 0.44 7.41 5.16
CA LEU A 33 0.10 7.71 6.56
C LEU A 33 1.01 6.97 7.52
N GLY A 34 1.34 5.71 7.23
CA GLY A 34 2.28 4.94 8.02
C GLY A 34 3.65 5.60 8.06
N ALA A 35 4.19 5.99 6.90
CA ALA A 35 5.49 6.67 6.82
C ALA A 35 5.47 8.02 7.54
N ALA A 36 4.44 8.83 7.37
CA ALA A 36 4.30 10.11 8.06
C ALA A 36 4.26 9.95 9.58
N ALA A 37 3.41 9.05 10.09
CA ALA A 37 3.30 8.78 11.51
C ALA A 37 4.60 8.21 12.09
N GLY A 38 5.21 7.26 11.40
CA GLY A 38 6.50 6.69 11.80
C GLY A 38 7.61 7.73 11.85
N THR A 39 7.69 8.62 10.86
CA THR A 39 8.65 9.73 10.82
C THR A 39 8.44 10.69 11.98
N ALA A 40 7.18 11.07 12.26
CA ALA A 40 6.85 11.96 13.37
C ALA A 40 7.23 11.37 14.72
N ILE A 41 6.90 10.10 14.97
CA ILE A 41 7.28 9.39 16.21
C ILE A 41 8.80 9.24 16.28
N GLY A 42 9.42 8.84 15.18
CA GLY A 42 10.86 8.64 15.08
C GLY A 42 11.64 9.93 15.37
N SER A 43 11.12 11.10 14.97
CA SER A 43 11.74 12.39 15.25
C SER A 43 11.89 12.68 16.75
N VAL A 44 10.92 12.25 17.55
CA VAL A 44 10.91 12.45 19.01
C VAL A 44 11.93 11.54 19.70
N VAL A 45 12.10 10.31 19.21
CA VAL A 45 12.93 9.29 19.83
C VAL A 45 14.39 9.38 19.39
N GLY A 46 14.65 9.64 18.11
CA GLY A 46 15.99 9.57 17.50
C GLY A 46 16.37 10.74 16.61
N GLY A 47 15.64 11.86 16.67
CA GLY A 47 15.93 13.05 15.84
C GLY A 47 15.89 12.70 14.35
N SER A 48 16.86 13.21 13.58
CA SER A 48 16.89 13.02 12.12
C SER A 48 17.09 11.57 11.69
N THR A 49 17.84 10.79 12.43
CA THR A 49 18.01 9.35 12.17
C THR A 49 16.71 8.61 12.48
N GLY A 50 16.06 8.97 13.59
CA GLY A 50 14.77 8.41 13.96
C GLY A 50 13.67 8.71 12.94
N GLU A 51 13.69 9.89 12.32
CA GLU A 51 12.76 10.24 11.22
C GLU A 51 12.86 9.27 10.04
N ILE A 52 14.08 8.98 9.60
CA ILE A 52 14.34 8.10 8.46
C ILE A 52 13.94 6.66 8.79
N VAL A 53 14.37 6.16 9.96
CA VAL A 53 14.04 4.81 10.40
C VAL A 53 12.54 4.67 10.63
N GLY A 54 11.92 5.67 11.27
CA GLY A 54 10.48 5.71 11.51
C GLY A 54 9.69 5.75 10.22
N GLY A 55 10.13 6.54 9.23
CA GLY A 55 9.54 6.58 7.89
C GLY A 55 9.61 5.25 7.16
N ALA A 56 10.75 4.55 7.27
CA ALA A 56 10.92 3.21 6.72
C ALA A 56 9.96 2.20 7.35
N VAL A 57 9.99 2.10 8.68
CA VAL A 57 9.15 1.13 9.42
C VAL A 57 7.67 1.44 9.21
N GLY A 58 7.28 2.72 9.35
CA GLY A 58 5.89 3.13 9.19
C GLY A 58 5.37 2.93 7.77
N GLY A 59 6.16 3.29 6.76
CA GLY A 59 5.83 3.09 5.34
C GLY A 59 5.70 1.62 4.97
N GLY A 60 6.61 0.78 5.44
CA GLY A 60 6.57 -0.66 5.24
C GLY A 60 5.37 -1.31 5.91
N LEU A 61 5.12 -1.02 7.18
CA LEU A 61 3.96 -1.53 7.91
C LEU A 61 2.64 -1.04 7.31
N GLY A 62 2.55 0.25 6.95
CA GLY A 62 1.38 0.81 6.30
C GLY A 62 1.08 0.14 4.95
N GLY A 63 2.10 -0.11 4.15
CA GLY A 63 1.99 -0.91 2.92
C GLY A 63 1.53 -2.34 3.17
N ALA A 64 2.06 -2.98 4.22
CA ALA A 64 1.70 -4.36 4.58
C ALA A 64 0.23 -4.52 4.96
N VAL A 65 -0.29 -3.62 5.83
CA VAL A 65 -1.68 -3.74 6.33
C VAL A 65 -2.71 -3.42 5.26
N THR A 66 -2.40 -2.56 4.32
CA THR A 66 -3.34 -2.11 3.28
C THR A 66 -3.28 -2.93 2.02
N THR A 67 -2.20 -3.66 1.78
CA THR A 67 -2.02 -4.53 0.62
C THR A 67 -2.08 -5.99 1.04
N LYS A 68 -2.95 -6.79 0.41
CA LYS A 68 -3.11 -8.22 0.70
C LYS A 68 -2.81 -9.05 -0.54
N GLY A 69 -2.18 -10.20 -0.33
CA GLY A 69 -1.87 -11.15 -1.39
C GLY A 69 -0.67 -10.76 -2.23
N LYS A 70 -0.76 -10.96 -3.55
CA LYS A 70 0.29 -10.58 -4.51
C LYS A 70 0.49 -9.07 -4.46
N GLY A 71 1.72 -8.62 -4.48
CA GLY A 71 2.06 -7.20 -4.36
C GLY A 71 2.29 -6.71 -2.93
N GLN A 72 2.00 -7.51 -1.91
CA GLN A 72 2.21 -7.11 -0.51
C GLN A 72 3.70 -6.92 -0.19
N ALA A 73 4.56 -7.86 -0.63
CA ALA A 73 5.99 -7.73 -0.39
C ALA A 73 6.56 -6.50 -1.08
N GLY A 74 6.15 -6.24 -2.32
CA GLY A 74 6.53 -5.05 -3.05
C GLY A 74 6.04 -3.78 -2.36
N ALA A 75 4.80 -3.74 -1.86
CA ALA A 75 4.28 -2.59 -1.13
C ALA A 75 5.05 -2.32 0.18
N VAL A 76 5.47 -3.37 0.89
CA VAL A 76 6.28 -3.25 2.11
C VAL A 76 7.64 -2.66 1.78
N ILE A 77 8.35 -3.25 0.83
CA ILE A 77 9.71 -2.81 0.44
C ILE A 77 9.66 -1.40 -0.15
N GLY A 78 8.72 -1.16 -1.06
CA GLY A 78 8.55 0.13 -1.70
C GLY A 78 8.12 1.21 -0.71
N GLY A 79 7.19 0.90 0.19
CA GLY A 79 6.74 1.80 1.25
C GLY A 79 7.84 2.14 2.24
N ALA A 80 8.66 1.15 2.63
CA ALA A 80 9.81 1.37 3.51
C ALA A 80 10.88 2.23 2.85
N ALA A 81 11.30 1.89 1.63
CA ALA A 81 12.32 2.64 0.90
C ALA A 81 11.83 4.06 0.56
N GLY A 82 10.58 4.19 0.10
CA GLY A 82 9.97 5.47 -0.21
C GLY A 82 9.79 6.34 1.03
N GLY A 83 9.33 5.77 2.14
CA GLY A 83 9.17 6.47 3.42
C GLY A 83 10.50 6.99 3.97
N ALA A 84 11.54 6.16 3.99
CA ALA A 84 12.87 6.56 4.43
C ALA A 84 13.49 7.62 3.51
N GLY A 85 13.46 7.36 2.20
CA GLY A 85 14.00 8.27 1.19
C GLY A 85 13.27 9.60 1.17
N GLY A 86 11.97 9.58 1.25
CA GLY A 86 11.12 10.76 1.34
C GLY A 86 11.38 11.59 2.58
N ALA A 87 11.53 10.94 3.76
CA ALA A 87 11.90 11.60 5.00
C ALA A 87 13.23 12.33 4.86
N TYR A 88 14.23 11.64 4.33
CA TYR A 88 15.55 12.20 4.12
C TYR A 88 15.53 13.42 3.19
N VAL A 89 14.96 13.26 2.00
CA VAL A 89 14.88 14.34 1.00
C VAL A 89 14.06 15.51 1.53
N GLY A 90 12.89 15.22 2.12
CA GLY A 90 12.00 16.24 2.67
C GLY A 90 12.68 17.07 3.76
N ARG A 91 13.49 16.45 4.62
CA ARG A 91 14.30 17.14 5.60
C ARG A 91 15.39 17.98 4.97
N GLN A 92 16.11 17.44 3.97
CA GLN A 92 17.19 18.17 3.28
C GLN A 92 16.68 19.44 2.59
N VAL A 93 15.51 19.37 1.97
CA VAL A 93 14.92 20.50 1.24
C VAL A 93 14.35 21.55 2.19
N SER A 94 13.69 21.15 3.26
CA SER A 94 12.98 22.06 4.17
C SER A 94 13.78 22.43 5.42
N GLY A 95 14.82 21.67 5.77
CA GLY A 95 15.56 21.84 7.01
C GLY A 95 14.77 21.52 8.28
N SER A 96 13.59 20.88 8.15
CA SER A 96 12.65 20.69 9.27
C SER A 96 12.04 19.30 9.33
N THR A 97 11.62 18.89 10.54
CA THR A 97 10.85 17.66 10.76
C THR A 97 9.53 17.65 9.97
N ALA A 98 8.89 18.83 9.82
CA ALA A 98 7.65 18.90 9.03
C ALA A 98 7.89 18.51 7.58
N GLY A 99 9.01 18.95 6.99
CA GLY A 99 9.38 18.53 5.65
C GLY A 99 9.71 17.04 5.56
N ALA A 100 10.38 16.49 6.58
CA ALA A 100 10.62 15.05 6.63
C ALA A 100 9.31 14.25 6.66
N VAL A 101 8.31 14.68 7.45
CA VAL A 101 7.02 14.01 7.55
C VAL A 101 6.25 14.08 6.22
N VAL A 102 6.21 15.26 5.57
CA VAL A 102 5.54 15.40 4.27
C VAL A 102 6.26 14.61 3.19
N GLY A 103 7.61 14.64 3.19
CA GLY A 103 8.39 13.84 2.26
C GLY A 103 8.20 12.35 2.46
N ALA A 104 8.17 11.88 3.72
CA ALA A 104 7.91 10.49 4.04
C ALA A 104 6.51 10.06 3.61
N ALA A 105 5.49 10.91 3.80
CA ALA A 105 4.14 10.64 3.36
C ALA A 105 4.07 10.43 1.84
N ALA A 106 4.65 11.35 1.08
CA ALA A 106 4.66 11.29 -0.39
C ALA A 106 5.48 10.09 -0.89
N GLY A 107 6.68 9.91 -0.34
CA GLY A 107 7.59 8.81 -0.68
C GLY A 107 7.01 7.45 -0.30
N GLY A 108 6.45 7.32 0.90
CA GLY A 108 5.81 6.09 1.39
C GLY A 108 4.59 5.69 0.56
N ALA A 109 3.74 6.67 0.21
CA ALA A 109 2.59 6.45 -0.65
C ALA A 109 3.01 5.98 -2.05
N GLY A 110 3.89 6.75 -2.71
CA GLY A 110 4.37 6.46 -4.06
C GLY A 110 5.14 5.15 -4.09
N GLY A 111 6.06 4.96 -3.15
CA GLY A 111 6.90 3.77 -3.05
C GLY A 111 6.06 2.51 -2.85
N ALA A 112 5.07 2.55 -1.96
CA ALA A 112 4.20 1.40 -1.71
C ALA A 112 3.40 0.99 -2.94
N VAL A 113 2.86 1.96 -3.68
CA VAL A 113 2.12 1.68 -4.93
C VAL A 113 3.03 1.13 -6.00
N VAL A 114 4.17 1.78 -6.23
CA VAL A 114 5.14 1.34 -7.24
C VAL A 114 5.64 -0.07 -6.92
N GLY A 115 6.03 -0.31 -5.67
CA GLY A 115 6.48 -1.62 -5.22
C GLY A 115 5.41 -2.69 -5.41
N LYS A 116 4.15 -2.38 -5.04
CA LYS A 116 3.02 -3.26 -5.25
C LYS A 116 2.85 -3.63 -6.73
N VAL A 117 2.83 -2.63 -7.62
CA VAL A 117 2.63 -2.85 -9.05
C VAL A 117 3.75 -3.67 -9.68
N ILE A 118 5.00 -3.49 -9.22
CA ILE A 118 6.14 -4.28 -9.70
C ILE A 118 6.03 -5.74 -9.25
N ASP A 119 5.56 -5.98 -8.03
CA ASP A 119 5.43 -7.33 -7.45
C ASP A 119 4.13 -8.04 -7.89
N GLU A 120 3.11 -7.30 -8.34
CA GLU A 120 1.93 -7.90 -8.95
C GLU A 120 2.27 -8.33 -10.39
N PRO A 121 2.06 -9.62 -10.75
CA PRO A 121 2.15 -10.01 -12.15
C PRO A 121 1.13 -9.22 -12.94
N SER A 122 1.56 -8.36 -13.86
CA SER A 122 0.67 -7.63 -14.75
C SER A 122 -0.32 -8.61 -15.38
N PRO A 123 -1.62 -8.31 -15.42
CA PRO A 123 -2.52 -9.01 -16.32
C PRO A 123 -1.89 -8.87 -17.70
N ARG A 124 -1.50 -9.97 -18.31
CA ARG A 124 -1.00 -9.96 -19.69
C ARG A 124 -2.07 -9.31 -20.55
N THR A 125 -1.88 -8.04 -20.88
CA THR A 125 -2.65 -7.33 -21.87
C THR A 125 -2.20 -7.89 -23.21
N GLY A 126 -2.84 -8.96 -23.64
CA GLY A 126 -2.51 -9.57 -24.93
C GLY A 126 -3.08 -10.98 -25.04
N GLY A 127 -4.26 -11.10 -25.66
CA GLY A 127 -4.67 -12.30 -26.35
C GLY A 127 -5.47 -13.32 -25.54
N GLY A 128 -6.80 -13.32 -25.80
CA GLY A 128 -7.60 -14.53 -25.73
C GLY A 128 -7.95 -15.03 -24.33
N ASP A 129 -9.02 -14.50 -23.83
CA ASP A 129 -9.75 -15.05 -22.69
C ASP A 129 -10.39 -16.40 -23.07
N TYR A 130 -9.56 -17.43 -23.21
CA TYR A 130 -10.09 -18.78 -23.21
C TYR A 130 -10.46 -19.15 -21.78
N LYS A 131 -11.63 -18.71 -21.34
CA LYS A 131 -12.34 -19.30 -20.19
C LYS A 131 -12.44 -20.81 -20.41
N ARG A 132 -11.44 -21.55 -19.98
CA ARG A 132 -11.63 -22.97 -19.70
C ARG A 132 -12.61 -23.07 -18.54
N LYS A 133 -13.89 -23.11 -18.90
CA LYS A 133 -14.93 -23.61 -18.02
C LYS A 133 -14.55 -25.06 -17.66
N HIS A 134 -13.93 -25.25 -16.53
CA HIS A 134 -13.91 -26.55 -15.90
C HIS A 134 -15.35 -26.86 -15.49
N LYS A 135 -16.07 -27.49 -16.40
CA LYS A 135 -17.32 -28.17 -16.08
C LYS A 135 -16.94 -29.30 -15.12
N HIS A 136 -17.13 -29.08 -13.84
CA HIS A 136 -17.25 -30.19 -12.91
C HIS A 136 -18.52 -30.94 -13.28
N GLY A 137 -18.35 -32.00 -14.06
CA GLY A 137 -19.39 -32.97 -14.31
C GLY A 137 -19.68 -33.71 -13.01
N LYS A 138 -20.77 -33.34 -12.34
CA LYS A 138 -21.37 -34.19 -11.32
C LYS A 138 -21.94 -35.44 -12.03
N GLY A 139 -21.15 -36.51 -12.05
CA GLY A 139 -21.61 -37.81 -12.46
C GLY A 139 -22.67 -38.31 -11.45
N HIS A 140 -23.93 -38.20 -11.83
CA HIS A 140 -25.00 -38.92 -11.15
C HIS A 140 -24.88 -40.41 -11.54
N TYR A 141 -24.34 -41.22 -10.65
CA TYR A 141 -24.50 -42.66 -10.75
C TYR A 141 -25.95 -42.99 -10.37
N LYS A 142 -26.76 -43.24 -11.40
CA LYS A 142 -28.06 -43.88 -11.25
C LYS A 142 -27.85 -45.35 -10.91
N HIS A 143 -28.03 -45.75 -9.66
CA HIS A 143 -28.19 -47.14 -9.29
C HIS A 143 -29.54 -47.62 -9.83
N LYS A 144 -29.44 -48.49 -10.83
CA LYS A 144 -30.57 -49.21 -11.37
C LYS A 144 -30.74 -50.48 -10.49
N HIS A 145 -31.70 -50.47 -9.60
CA HIS A 145 -32.16 -51.68 -8.94
C HIS A 145 -32.89 -52.50 -9.98
N GLN A 146 -32.30 -53.62 -10.32
CA GLN A 146 -32.97 -54.69 -11.05
C GLN A 146 -33.61 -55.59 -9.99
N GLY A 147 -34.97 -55.63 -9.98
CA GLY A 147 -35.73 -56.61 -9.24
C GLY A 147 -35.53 -57.98 -9.91
N HIS A 148 -35.38 -59.00 -9.08
CA HIS A 148 -35.58 -60.36 -9.44
C HIS A 148 -36.83 -60.81 -8.67
N ASP A 149 -37.89 -61.02 -9.45
CA ASP A 149 -39.03 -61.85 -9.05
C ASP A 149 -38.61 -63.29 -9.40
N ASP A 150 -38.69 -64.17 -8.40
CA ASP A 150 -39.19 -65.58 -8.49
C ASP A 150 -39.26 -66.11 -7.05
#